data_7bad82d740ec3878ae068893936cbfd8
#
_entry.id   7bad82d740ec3878ae068893936cbfd8
#
_cell.length_a   1.000
_cell.length_b   1.000
_cell.length_c   1.000
_cell.angle_alpha   90.00
_cell.angle_beta   90.00
_cell.angle_gamma   90.00
#
_symmetry.space_group_name_H-M   'P 1'
#
loop_
_entity.id
_entity.type
_entity.pdbx_description
1 polymer ?
#
loop_
_entity_poly.entity_id
_entity_poly.type
_entity_poly.pdbx_seq_one_letter_code
_entity_poly.pdbx_strand_id
1 'polypeptide(L)'
;MSQVETYGTDRSNGLERWFTGSLGATLLAKETAVLCQGVRRFHGDALLWLGPVALPQVELDRCMIRHRIHGALTRDAVQVLRHEGRPNVFLGEIDNLPFAPGSLDAVVVHHGFECSRDPRTAMREVARALRPGGRMLVCAFNPWSFWGVRRAIGGIAQPALRKVRFVSPMRLLDWLAVLGFELDDEIRYLMYRPPIARVDFDGEWWDKSRSLLESSRLPVGGVFFVLARKSAAALLPTNDLRARHSAKLVGAALPGSTARAAR
;
A
#
# COMPACT_ATOMS: atom_id res chain seq x y z
N MET A 1 -28.36 12.47 4.33
CA MET A 1 -27.13 11.67 4.57
C MET A 1 -27.39 10.29 4.00
N SER A 2 -26.78 9.99 2.87
CA SER A 2 -27.08 8.76 2.14
C SER A 2 -26.44 7.54 2.81
N GLN A 3 -27.07 6.37 2.69
CA GLN A 3 -26.53 5.07 3.15
C GLN A 3 -25.11 4.78 2.60
N VAL A 4 -24.69 5.52 1.61
CA VAL A 4 -23.42 5.43 0.91
C VAL A 4 -22.26 5.95 1.75
N GLU A 5 -22.45 6.99 2.58
CA GLU A 5 -21.39 7.52 3.48
C GLU A 5 -21.08 6.59 4.67
N THR A 6 -22.04 5.73 5.03
CA THR A 6 -21.94 4.91 6.24
C THR A 6 -20.96 3.74 6.09
N TYR A 7 -20.77 3.18 4.89
CA TYR A 7 -20.00 1.93 4.71
C TYR A 7 -18.49 2.08 4.85
N GLY A 8 -17.88 3.12 4.32
CA GLY A 8 -16.44 3.38 4.45
C GLY A 8 -16.08 3.73 5.89
N THR A 9 -16.88 4.59 6.50
CA THR A 9 -16.72 5.06 7.88
C THR A 9 -16.85 3.92 8.90
N ASP A 10 -17.80 2.99 8.72
CA ASP A 10 -17.98 1.85 9.64
C ASP A 10 -16.77 0.87 9.62
N ARG A 11 -16.18 0.63 8.44
CA ARG A 11 -14.96 -0.19 8.32
C ARG A 11 -13.76 0.47 8.98
N SER A 12 -13.59 1.75 8.73
CA SER A 12 -12.48 2.55 9.28
C SER A 12 -12.56 2.63 10.79
N ASN A 13 -13.74 2.94 11.35
CA ASN A 13 -13.98 2.95 12.79
C ASN A 13 -13.75 1.57 13.42
N GLY A 14 -14.16 0.51 12.73
CA GLY A 14 -13.95 -0.85 13.19
C GLY A 14 -12.46 -1.20 13.26
N LEU A 15 -11.70 -0.84 12.22
CA LEU A 15 -10.29 -1.15 12.15
C LEU A 15 -9.46 -0.28 13.11
N GLU A 16 -9.80 1.00 13.26
CA GLU A 16 -9.19 1.91 14.22
C GLU A 16 -9.32 1.34 15.66
N ARG A 17 -10.53 0.97 16.07
CA ARG A 17 -10.76 0.34 17.38
C ARG A 17 -10.06 -1.01 17.53
N TRP A 18 -9.90 -1.76 16.43
CA TRP A 18 -9.16 -3.00 16.48
C TRP A 18 -7.66 -2.76 16.75
N PHE A 19 -7.07 -1.73 16.16
CA PHE A 19 -5.68 -1.36 16.41
C PHE A 19 -5.44 -0.86 17.84
N THR A 20 -6.44 -0.36 18.56
CA THR A 20 -6.32 -0.02 20.00
C THR A 20 -6.38 -1.26 20.90
N GLY A 21 -6.86 -2.39 20.42
CA GLY A 21 -6.86 -3.66 21.16
C GLY A 21 -5.47 -4.30 21.22
N SER A 22 -5.25 -5.21 22.16
CA SER A 22 -3.93 -5.83 22.43
C SER A 22 -3.28 -6.46 21.19
N LEU A 23 -4.05 -7.21 20.39
CA LEU A 23 -3.56 -7.82 19.16
C LEU A 23 -3.21 -6.78 18.08
N GLY A 24 -4.10 -5.80 17.87
CA GLY A 24 -3.89 -4.73 16.90
C GLY A 24 -2.72 -3.84 17.28
N ALA A 25 -2.59 -3.45 18.55
CA ALA A 25 -1.48 -2.65 19.05
C ALA A 25 -0.12 -3.34 18.86
N THR A 26 -0.07 -4.66 19.13
CA THR A 26 1.15 -5.45 18.90
C THR A 26 1.51 -5.52 17.41
N LEU A 27 0.52 -5.67 16.53
CA LEU A 27 0.75 -5.64 15.08
C LEU A 27 1.22 -4.25 14.65
N LEU A 28 0.53 -3.19 15.08
CA LEU A 28 0.86 -1.81 14.77
C LEU A 28 2.31 -1.45 15.16
N ALA A 29 2.78 -1.90 16.32
CA ALA A 29 4.16 -1.68 16.75
C ALA A 29 5.17 -2.30 15.78
N LYS A 30 4.89 -3.51 15.26
CA LYS A 30 5.74 -4.18 14.25
C LYS A 30 5.65 -3.50 12.89
N GLU A 31 4.47 -3.11 12.46
CA GLU A 31 4.26 -2.37 11.20
C GLU A 31 4.96 -1.03 11.24
N THR A 32 4.88 -0.31 12.36
CA THR A 32 5.56 0.97 12.58
C THR A 32 7.04 0.86 12.28
N ALA A 33 7.73 -0.18 12.74
CA ALA A 33 9.14 -0.37 12.47
C ALA A 33 9.47 -0.47 10.97
N VAL A 34 8.63 -1.17 10.20
CA VAL A 34 8.79 -1.31 8.74
C VAL A 34 8.42 -0.02 8.01
N LEU A 35 7.30 0.59 8.40
CA LEU A 35 6.82 1.84 7.81
C LEU A 35 7.84 2.97 7.99
N CYS A 36 8.44 3.09 9.17
CA CYS A 36 9.49 4.09 9.45
C CYS A 36 10.71 3.90 8.55
N GLN A 37 11.13 2.66 8.28
CA GLN A 37 12.22 2.40 7.33
C GLN A 37 11.87 2.85 5.91
N GLY A 38 10.63 2.61 5.46
CA GLY A 38 10.16 3.03 4.15
C GLY A 38 10.05 4.56 4.03
N VAL A 39 9.47 5.21 5.04
CA VAL A 39 9.26 6.67 5.07
C VAL A 39 10.57 7.45 5.07
N ARG A 40 11.63 6.95 5.69
CA ARG A 40 12.98 7.57 5.65
C ARG A 40 13.57 7.69 4.23
N ARG A 41 13.06 6.92 3.29
CA ARG A 41 13.48 6.98 1.87
C ARG A 41 12.73 8.05 1.08
N PHE A 42 11.74 8.70 1.69
CA PHE A 42 10.95 9.75 1.07
C PHE A 42 11.63 11.10 1.20
N HIS A 43 11.52 11.89 0.15
CA HIS A 43 12.04 13.25 0.08
C HIS A 43 11.13 14.10 -0.80
N GLY A 44 11.07 15.37 -0.56
CA GLY A 44 10.22 16.32 -1.28
C GLY A 44 9.48 17.27 -0.34
N ASP A 45 8.40 17.86 -0.82
CA ASP A 45 7.64 18.85 -0.07
C ASP A 45 6.41 18.28 0.65
N ALA A 46 5.66 17.37 0.02
CA ALA A 46 4.37 16.93 0.52
C ALA A 46 4.26 15.40 0.64
N LEU A 47 4.03 14.92 1.87
CA LEU A 47 3.69 13.54 2.20
C LEU A 47 2.23 13.48 2.65
N LEU A 48 1.47 12.58 2.04
CA LEU A 48 0.14 12.22 2.48
C LEU A 48 0.17 10.86 3.19
N TRP A 49 -0.36 10.82 4.42
CA TRP A 49 -0.64 9.60 5.15
C TRP A 49 -2.13 9.29 5.11
N LEU A 50 -2.49 8.10 4.63
CA LEU A 50 -3.87 7.62 4.54
C LEU A 50 -4.03 6.32 5.32
N GLY A 51 -4.91 6.30 6.29
CA GLY A 51 -5.20 5.07 7.04
C GLY A 51 -5.96 5.30 8.33
N PRO A 52 -6.42 4.21 8.97
CA PRO A 52 -7.17 4.28 10.22
C PRO A 52 -6.30 4.72 11.41
N VAL A 53 -4.98 4.55 11.31
CA VAL A 53 -4.02 4.91 12.37
C VAL A 53 -2.87 5.69 11.77
N ALA A 54 -2.42 6.72 12.46
CA ALA A 54 -1.24 7.49 12.08
C ALA A 54 0.02 6.98 12.81
N LEU A 55 1.18 7.13 12.16
CA LEU A 55 2.46 6.93 12.83
C LEU A 55 2.69 7.96 13.94
N PRO A 56 3.45 7.60 14.99
CA PRO A 56 3.93 8.57 15.95
C PRO A 56 4.62 9.75 15.27
N GLN A 57 4.36 10.97 15.73
CA GLN A 57 4.90 12.20 15.12
C GLN A 57 6.43 12.17 15.05
N VAL A 58 7.09 11.70 16.11
CA VAL A 58 8.56 11.59 16.19
C VAL A 58 9.15 10.77 15.04
N GLU A 59 8.46 9.73 14.58
CA GLU A 59 8.95 8.92 13.47
C GLU A 59 8.76 9.63 12.12
N LEU A 60 7.68 10.38 11.96
CA LEU A 60 7.47 11.21 10.78
C LEU A 60 8.45 12.39 10.71
N ASP A 61 8.93 12.88 11.85
CA ASP A 61 9.92 13.97 11.90
C ASP A 61 11.29 13.56 11.36
N ARG A 62 11.55 12.26 11.27
CA ARG A 62 12.76 11.71 10.64
C ARG A 62 12.68 11.62 9.11
N CYS A 63 11.50 11.89 8.54
CA CYS A 63 11.29 11.94 7.09
C CYS A 63 11.79 13.27 6.53
N MET A 64 12.45 13.24 5.37
CA MET A 64 12.97 14.44 4.69
C MET A 64 11.87 15.15 3.86
N ILE A 65 10.64 15.17 4.35
CA ILE A 65 9.50 15.85 3.72
C ILE A 65 9.01 16.96 4.63
N ARG A 66 8.78 18.12 4.02
CA ARG A 66 8.44 19.37 4.73
C ARG A 66 7.03 19.36 5.29
N HIS A 67 6.04 19.03 4.44
CA HIS A 67 4.62 19.06 4.77
C HIS A 67 4.07 17.65 4.92
N ARG A 68 3.62 17.31 6.12
CA ARG A 68 3.03 16.00 6.43
C ARG A 68 1.53 16.20 6.61
N ILE A 69 0.76 15.55 5.77
CA ILE A 69 -0.69 15.68 5.69
C ILE A 69 -1.29 14.35 6.13
N HIS A 70 -2.25 14.39 7.05
CA HIS A 70 -2.96 13.21 7.52
C HIS A 70 -4.39 13.20 7.00
N GLY A 71 -4.69 12.21 6.16
CA GLY A 71 -6.05 11.93 5.74
C GLY A 71 -6.70 10.96 6.72
N ALA A 72 -7.56 11.48 7.59
CA ALA A 72 -8.35 10.68 8.49
C ALA A 72 -9.62 10.19 7.78
N LEU A 73 -9.94 8.93 8.00
CA LEU A 73 -11.11 8.28 7.37
C LEU A 73 -12.37 8.42 8.23
N THR A 74 -12.23 8.94 9.47
CA THR A 74 -13.31 9.11 10.43
C THR A 74 -13.22 10.49 11.11
N ARG A 75 -14.36 10.99 11.60
CA ARG A 75 -14.40 12.26 12.34
C ARG A 75 -13.67 12.15 13.68
N ASP A 76 -13.77 11.00 14.32
CA ASP A 76 -13.12 10.72 15.60
C ASP A 76 -11.58 10.75 15.42
N ALA A 77 -11.05 10.14 14.36
CA ALA A 77 -9.64 10.19 14.01
C ALA A 77 -9.15 11.64 13.76
N VAL A 78 -9.96 12.48 13.09
CA VAL A 78 -9.63 13.91 12.91
C VAL A 78 -9.47 14.61 14.25
N GLN A 79 -10.39 14.37 15.19
CA GLN A 79 -10.34 15.02 16.52
C GLN A 79 -9.11 14.56 17.30
N VAL A 80 -8.81 13.26 17.29
CA VAL A 80 -7.62 12.70 17.95
C VAL A 80 -6.35 13.32 17.37
N LEU A 81 -6.18 13.32 16.05
CA LEU A 81 -4.99 13.85 15.39
C LEU A 81 -4.80 15.36 15.64
N ARG A 82 -5.90 16.13 15.68
CA ARG A 82 -5.85 17.56 16.03
C ARG A 82 -5.48 17.78 17.49
N HIS A 83 -6.00 16.93 18.38
CA HIS A 83 -5.65 17.01 19.81
C HIS A 83 -4.18 16.65 20.05
N GLU A 84 -3.61 15.76 19.25
CA GLU A 84 -2.17 15.49 19.22
C GLU A 84 -1.32 16.61 18.63
N GLY A 85 -1.93 17.75 18.25
CA GLY A 85 -1.24 18.92 17.70
C GLY A 85 -0.79 18.76 16.24
N ARG A 86 -1.36 17.85 15.47
CA ARG A 86 -0.99 17.68 14.05
C ARG A 86 -1.59 18.80 13.20
N PRO A 87 -0.76 19.56 12.46
CA PRO A 87 -1.22 20.80 11.81
C PRO A 87 -2.09 20.54 10.57
N ASN A 88 -1.81 19.46 9.82
CA ASN A 88 -2.41 19.22 8.51
C ASN A 88 -3.24 17.95 8.54
N VAL A 89 -4.48 18.06 9.03
CA VAL A 89 -5.43 16.93 9.10
C VAL A 89 -6.67 17.27 8.31
N PHE A 90 -7.10 16.38 7.42
CA PHE A 90 -8.39 16.48 6.73
C PHE A 90 -9.20 15.19 6.89
N LEU A 91 -10.51 15.32 6.81
CA LEU A 91 -11.43 14.20 6.70
C LEU A 91 -11.68 13.92 5.22
N GLY A 92 -11.44 12.72 4.76
CA GLY A 92 -11.68 12.38 3.36
C GLY A 92 -11.68 10.87 3.10
N GLU A 93 -12.32 10.52 1.99
CA GLU A 93 -12.29 9.15 1.46
C GLU A 93 -11.08 8.99 0.53
N ILE A 94 -10.42 7.84 0.62
CA ILE A 94 -9.28 7.53 -0.25
C ILE A 94 -9.68 7.44 -1.73
N ASP A 95 -10.97 7.17 -2.01
CA ASP A 95 -11.55 7.07 -3.34
C ASP A 95 -11.74 8.44 -4.03
N ASN A 96 -11.62 9.55 -3.26
CA ASN A 96 -11.79 10.92 -3.76
C ASN A 96 -10.90 11.88 -2.95
N LEU A 97 -9.65 12.02 -3.36
CA LEU A 97 -8.66 12.82 -2.65
C LEU A 97 -8.74 14.31 -3.06
N PRO A 98 -8.75 15.25 -2.10
CA PRO A 98 -8.85 16.70 -2.38
C PRO A 98 -7.50 17.30 -2.80
N PHE A 99 -6.73 16.59 -3.63
CA PHE A 99 -5.42 17.03 -4.10
C PHE A 99 -5.42 17.21 -5.61
N ALA A 100 -4.70 18.22 -6.09
CA ALA A 100 -4.45 18.38 -7.51
C ALA A 100 -3.62 17.21 -8.09
N PRO A 101 -3.76 16.86 -9.37
CA PRO A 101 -2.90 15.88 -10.00
C PRO A 101 -1.42 16.24 -9.84
N GLY A 102 -0.60 15.27 -9.42
CA GLY A 102 0.84 15.43 -9.31
C GLY A 102 1.31 16.40 -8.20
N SER A 103 0.47 16.70 -7.21
CA SER A 103 0.79 17.64 -6.13
C SER A 103 1.50 16.99 -4.93
N LEU A 104 1.59 15.67 -4.86
CA LEU A 104 2.21 14.95 -3.75
C LEU A 104 3.52 14.29 -4.19
N ASP A 105 4.52 14.39 -3.32
CA ASP A 105 5.83 13.73 -3.50
C ASP A 105 5.81 12.29 -3.01
N ALA A 106 5.09 12.03 -1.93
CA ALA A 106 4.97 10.71 -1.35
C ALA A 106 3.57 10.46 -0.77
N VAL A 107 3.16 9.21 -0.81
CA VAL A 107 1.91 8.75 -0.19
C VAL A 107 2.18 7.46 0.59
N VAL A 108 1.69 7.40 1.82
CA VAL A 108 1.60 6.17 2.60
C VAL A 108 0.14 5.76 2.69
N VAL A 109 -0.16 4.54 2.29
CA VAL A 109 -1.48 3.92 2.44
C VAL A 109 -1.35 2.80 3.45
N HIS A 110 -1.72 3.10 4.71
CA HIS A 110 -1.67 2.17 5.82
C HIS A 110 -3.08 1.61 6.06
N HIS A 111 -3.34 0.40 5.60
CA HIS A 111 -4.66 -0.25 5.63
C HIS A 111 -5.81 0.61 5.06
N GLY A 112 -5.49 1.59 4.22
CA GLY A 112 -6.48 2.49 3.63
C GLY A 112 -7.29 1.82 2.53
N PHE A 113 -6.66 0.97 1.72
CA PHE A 113 -7.37 0.28 0.63
C PHE A 113 -8.43 -0.70 1.13
N GLU A 114 -8.22 -1.31 2.30
CA GLU A 114 -9.18 -2.22 2.92
C GLU A 114 -10.44 -1.49 3.44
N CYS A 115 -10.28 -0.21 3.75
CA CYS A 115 -11.37 0.66 4.20
C CYS A 115 -12.14 1.28 3.03
N SER A 116 -11.55 1.36 1.84
CA SER A 116 -12.16 1.97 0.66
C SER A 116 -13.40 1.18 0.17
N ARG A 117 -14.26 1.87 -0.56
CA ARG A 117 -15.40 1.24 -1.24
C ARG A 117 -14.94 0.43 -2.44
N ASP A 118 -14.05 1.02 -3.23
CA ASP A 118 -13.39 0.41 -4.37
C ASP A 118 -11.89 0.65 -4.32
N PRO A 119 -11.10 -0.36 -3.87
CA PRO A 119 -9.65 -0.25 -3.80
C PRO A 119 -8.98 0.12 -5.12
N ARG A 120 -9.62 -0.23 -6.26
CA ARG A 120 -9.10 0.10 -7.58
C ARG A 120 -9.25 1.60 -7.88
N THR A 121 -10.38 2.19 -7.55
CA THR A 121 -10.61 3.64 -7.66
C THR A 121 -9.70 4.40 -6.69
N ALA A 122 -9.59 3.93 -5.45
CA ALA A 122 -8.65 4.49 -4.47
C ALA A 122 -7.21 4.50 -4.98
N MET A 123 -6.77 3.40 -5.61
CA MET A 123 -5.43 3.32 -6.18
C MET A 123 -5.20 4.31 -7.33
N ARG A 124 -6.24 4.53 -8.18
CA ARG A 124 -6.18 5.55 -9.24
C ARG A 124 -6.10 6.96 -8.69
N GLU A 125 -6.83 7.26 -7.62
CA GLU A 125 -6.81 8.56 -6.96
C GLU A 125 -5.45 8.84 -6.32
N VAL A 126 -4.85 7.87 -5.64
CA VAL A 126 -3.49 7.99 -5.12
C VAL A 126 -2.50 8.21 -6.26
N ALA A 127 -2.60 7.43 -7.33
CA ALA A 127 -1.75 7.57 -8.51
C ALA A 127 -1.91 8.94 -9.19
N ARG A 128 -3.14 9.48 -9.25
CA ARG A 128 -3.42 10.81 -9.81
C ARG A 128 -2.77 11.93 -8.99
N ALA A 129 -2.90 11.86 -7.68
CA ALA A 129 -2.37 12.87 -6.78
C ALA A 129 -0.83 12.86 -6.69
N LEU A 130 -0.21 11.69 -6.88
CA LEU A 130 1.23 11.50 -6.81
C LEU A 130 1.92 12.02 -8.09
N ARG A 131 2.98 12.82 -7.92
CA ARG A 131 3.78 13.32 -9.06
C ARG A 131 4.58 12.19 -9.74
N PRO A 132 5.00 12.37 -10.99
CA PRO A 132 6.00 11.52 -11.61
C PRO A 132 7.30 11.49 -10.77
N GLY A 133 7.86 10.31 -10.57
CA GLY A 133 9.00 10.10 -9.69
C GLY A 133 8.64 10.04 -8.19
N GLY A 134 7.39 10.36 -7.82
CA GLY A 134 6.90 10.27 -6.45
C GLY A 134 6.81 8.82 -5.96
N ARG A 135 6.87 8.62 -4.66
CA ARG A 135 6.89 7.29 -4.02
C ARG A 135 5.62 6.99 -3.25
N MET A 136 5.22 5.74 -3.30
CA MET A 136 4.10 5.22 -2.54
C MET A 136 4.53 4.03 -1.69
N LEU A 137 4.16 4.03 -0.41
CA LEU A 137 4.31 2.89 0.49
C LEU A 137 2.93 2.37 0.87
N VAL A 138 2.66 1.12 0.56
CA VAL A 138 1.40 0.45 0.90
C VAL A 138 1.66 -0.58 1.99
N CYS A 139 0.82 -0.59 3.01
CA CYS A 139 0.74 -1.63 4.03
C CYS A 139 -0.68 -2.19 4.01
N ALA A 140 -0.84 -3.50 3.81
CA ALA A 140 -2.15 -4.11 3.68
C ALA A 140 -2.17 -5.55 4.21
N PHE A 141 -3.37 -6.03 4.62
CA PHE A 141 -3.58 -7.41 5.03
C PHE A 141 -3.48 -8.37 3.85
N ASN A 142 -2.78 -9.47 4.07
CA ASN A 142 -2.60 -10.50 3.06
C ASN A 142 -3.71 -11.55 3.11
N PRO A 143 -4.53 -11.69 2.05
CA PRO A 143 -5.58 -12.71 2.01
C PRO A 143 -5.04 -14.15 1.97
N TRP A 144 -3.81 -14.36 1.51
CA TRP A 144 -3.16 -15.67 1.44
C TRP A 144 -2.45 -16.08 2.73
N SER A 145 -2.48 -15.20 3.74
CA SER A 145 -1.98 -15.50 5.07
C SER A 145 -2.93 -16.42 5.84
N PHE A 146 -2.43 -16.97 6.94
CA PHE A 146 -3.26 -17.70 7.87
C PHE A 146 -4.49 -16.88 8.37
N TRP A 147 -4.33 -15.56 8.52
CA TRP A 147 -5.40 -14.64 8.83
C TRP A 147 -6.45 -14.56 7.73
N GLY A 148 -6.01 -14.46 6.48
CA GLY A 148 -6.89 -14.40 5.32
C GLY A 148 -7.68 -15.69 5.13
N VAL A 149 -7.01 -16.85 5.22
CA VAL A 149 -7.66 -18.16 5.16
C VAL A 149 -8.67 -18.33 6.28
N ARG A 150 -8.28 -18.03 7.53
CA ARG A 150 -9.19 -18.13 8.68
C ARG A 150 -10.40 -17.21 8.54
N ARG A 151 -10.22 -16.03 7.96
CA ARG A 151 -11.33 -15.14 7.63
C ARG A 151 -12.28 -15.75 6.60
N ALA A 152 -11.75 -16.38 5.55
CA ALA A 152 -12.53 -16.98 4.49
C ALA A 152 -13.43 -18.13 5.00
N ILE A 153 -12.93 -18.91 5.95
CA ILE A 153 -13.70 -20.02 6.58
C ILE A 153 -14.58 -19.55 7.77
N GLY A 154 -14.75 -18.25 7.96
CA GLY A 154 -15.59 -17.71 9.04
C GLY A 154 -14.99 -17.80 10.45
N GLY A 155 -13.74 -18.24 10.57
CA GLY A 155 -13.06 -18.50 11.85
C GLY A 155 -12.53 -17.28 12.61
N ILE A 156 -12.68 -16.05 12.09
CA ILE A 156 -12.26 -14.82 12.78
C ILE A 156 -13.41 -14.32 13.64
N ALA A 157 -13.21 -14.35 14.95
CA ALA A 157 -14.17 -13.86 15.94
C ALA A 157 -14.30 -12.31 15.95
N GLN A 158 -13.31 -11.60 15.38
CA GLN A 158 -13.24 -10.14 15.47
C GLN A 158 -14.06 -9.47 14.35
N PRO A 159 -15.15 -8.74 14.68
CA PRO A 159 -16.06 -8.14 13.69
C PRO A 159 -15.38 -7.14 12.77
N ALA A 160 -14.39 -6.40 13.27
CA ALA A 160 -13.64 -5.42 12.49
C ALA A 160 -12.94 -6.04 11.28
N LEU A 161 -12.19 -7.13 11.47
CA LEU A 161 -11.46 -7.81 10.40
C LEU A 161 -12.37 -8.56 9.41
N ARG A 162 -13.62 -8.86 9.80
CA ARG A 162 -14.60 -9.47 8.90
C ARG A 162 -15.15 -8.48 7.88
N LYS A 163 -15.25 -7.19 8.23
CA LYS A 163 -15.84 -6.14 7.39
C LYS A 163 -14.86 -5.56 6.38
N VAL A 164 -13.56 -5.53 6.65
CA VAL A 164 -12.54 -4.98 5.76
C VAL A 164 -12.30 -5.86 4.53
N ARG A 165 -11.88 -5.26 3.42
CA ARG A 165 -11.59 -5.97 2.17
C ARG A 165 -10.10 -6.22 2.05
N PHE A 166 -9.67 -7.48 2.13
CA PHE A 166 -8.27 -7.81 1.90
C PHE A 166 -7.95 -7.71 0.41
N VAL A 167 -6.87 -7.00 0.11
CA VAL A 167 -6.35 -6.85 -1.26
C VAL A 167 -5.17 -7.81 -1.42
N SER A 168 -5.18 -8.66 -2.45
CA SER A 168 -4.06 -9.56 -2.67
C SER A 168 -2.84 -8.82 -3.20
N PRO A 169 -1.61 -9.21 -2.81
CA PRO A 169 -0.38 -8.63 -3.34
C PRO A 169 -0.32 -8.65 -4.86
N MET A 170 -0.68 -9.77 -5.49
CA MET A 170 -0.70 -9.91 -6.94
C MET A 170 -1.61 -8.88 -7.61
N ARG A 171 -2.83 -8.71 -7.08
CA ARG A 171 -3.77 -7.72 -7.62
C ARG A 171 -3.26 -6.28 -7.45
N LEU A 172 -2.61 -6.00 -6.32
CA LEU A 172 -1.99 -4.69 -6.11
C LEU A 172 -0.87 -4.46 -7.12
N LEU A 173 -0.02 -5.45 -7.38
CA LEU A 173 1.05 -5.38 -8.38
C LEU A 173 0.52 -5.14 -9.80
N ASP A 174 -0.55 -5.82 -10.19
CA ASP A 174 -1.20 -5.60 -11.49
C ASP A 174 -1.69 -4.15 -11.63
N TRP A 175 -2.31 -3.60 -10.57
CA TRP A 175 -2.75 -2.21 -10.60
C TRP A 175 -1.57 -1.23 -10.66
N LEU A 176 -0.51 -1.48 -9.91
CA LEU A 176 0.71 -0.67 -9.95
C LEU A 176 1.32 -0.66 -11.35
N ALA A 177 1.45 -1.82 -11.97
CA ALA A 177 2.00 -1.95 -13.33
C ALA A 177 1.16 -1.18 -14.36
N VAL A 178 -0.17 -1.31 -14.30
CA VAL A 178 -1.10 -0.60 -15.20
C VAL A 178 -1.02 0.93 -15.03
N LEU A 179 -0.78 1.40 -13.79
CA LEU A 179 -0.68 2.82 -13.47
C LEU A 179 0.74 3.39 -13.63
N GLY A 180 1.68 2.59 -14.15
CA GLY A 180 3.04 3.02 -14.45
C GLY A 180 3.93 3.15 -13.22
N PHE A 181 3.70 2.34 -12.20
CA PHE A 181 4.60 2.24 -11.05
C PHE A 181 5.64 1.15 -11.24
N GLU A 182 6.82 1.41 -10.75
CA GLU A 182 7.93 0.47 -10.62
C GLU A 182 8.17 0.17 -9.14
N LEU A 183 8.47 -1.08 -8.81
CA LEU A 183 8.82 -1.43 -7.44
C LEU A 183 10.22 -0.90 -7.11
N ASP A 184 10.37 -0.22 -5.98
CA ASP A 184 11.67 0.21 -5.47
C ASP A 184 12.38 -0.91 -4.70
N ASP A 185 11.60 -1.87 -4.15
CA ASP A 185 12.09 -3.05 -3.41
C ASP A 185 11.22 -4.27 -3.66
N GLU A 186 11.70 -5.44 -3.23
CA GLU A 186 10.87 -6.65 -3.12
C GLU A 186 9.74 -6.45 -2.11
N ILE A 187 8.63 -7.15 -2.31
CA ILE A 187 7.51 -7.14 -1.36
C ILE A 187 7.99 -7.72 -0.03
N ARG A 188 7.78 -6.95 1.05
CA ARG A 188 8.08 -7.42 2.40
C ARG A 188 6.83 -8.02 3.01
N TYR A 189 6.96 -9.19 3.61
CA TYR A 189 5.88 -9.86 4.34
C TYR A 189 6.20 -9.84 5.82
N LEU A 190 5.23 -9.42 6.64
CA LEU A 190 5.34 -9.44 8.09
C LEU A 190 4.59 -10.65 8.64
N MET A 191 5.32 -11.55 9.27
CA MET A 191 4.74 -12.68 9.98
C MET A 191 4.16 -12.21 11.31
N TYR A 192 2.90 -12.50 11.52
CA TYR A 192 2.20 -12.14 12.73
C TYR A 192 1.39 -13.32 13.26
N ARG A 193 1.47 -13.54 14.58
CA ARG A 193 0.76 -14.64 15.26
C ARG A 193 -0.74 -14.54 15.02
N PRO A 194 -1.37 -15.58 14.46
CA PRO A 194 -2.81 -15.56 14.28
C PRO A 194 -3.52 -15.58 15.65
N PRO A 195 -4.68 -14.92 15.77
CA PRO A 195 -5.47 -14.96 16.99
C PRO A 195 -6.16 -16.31 17.12
N ILE A 196 -5.45 -17.31 17.60
CA ILE A 196 -6.04 -18.61 17.91
C ILE A 196 -6.37 -18.59 19.41
N ALA A 197 -7.64 -18.49 19.73
CA ALA A 197 -8.15 -18.24 21.07
C ALA A 197 -7.86 -19.37 22.10
N ARG A 198 -7.24 -20.48 21.74
CA ARG A 198 -7.10 -21.65 22.61
C ARG A 198 -5.82 -22.48 22.45
N VAL A 199 -4.86 -22.06 21.64
CA VAL A 199 -3.60 -22.79 21.50
C VAL A 199 -2.48 -21.83 21.92
N ASP A 200 -1.95 -22.04 23.10
CA ASP A 200 -0.64 -21.51 23.46
C ASP A 200 0.37 -22.29 22.60
N PHE A 201 0.73 -21.70 21.48
CA PHE A 201 1.92 -22.13 20.79
C PHE A 201 3.10 -21.72 21.67
N ASP A 202 3.87 -22.68 22.15
CA ASP A 202 5.11 -22.43 22.87
C ASP A 202 5.92 -21.39 22.10
N GLY A 203 6.31 -20.32 22.79
CA GLY A 203 6.94 -19.16 22.16
C GLY A 203 8.16 -19.51 21.32
N GLU A 204 8.95 -20.52 21.71
CA GLU A 204 10.13 -20.98 20.96
C GLU A 204 9.79 -21.61 19.61
N TRP A 205 8.76 -22.42 19.52
CA TRP A 205 8.37 -23.04 18.25
C TRP A 205 7.88 -21.99 17.24
N TRP A 206 7.10 -21.01 17.73
CA TRP A 206 6.62 -19.91 16.90
C TRP A 206 7.79 -19.03 16.42
N ASP A 207 8.75 -18.72 17.29
CA ASP A 207 9.89 -17.88 16.94
C ASP A 207 10.84 -18.58 15.95
N LYS A 208 11.06 -19.88 16.08
CA LYS A 208 11.80 -20.69 15.09
C LYS A 208 11.07 -20.76 13.76
N SER A 209 9.77 -21.04 13.78
CA SER A 209 8.94 -21.10 12.56
C SER A 209 8.88 -19.76 11.86
N ARG A 210 8.78 -18.66 12.61
CA ARG A 210 8.80 -17.30 12.08
C ARG A 210 10.11 -16.99 11.37
N SER A 211 11.25 -17.27 11.98
CA SER A 211 12.57 -17.01 11.38
C SER A 211 12.78 -17.78 10.08
N LEU A 212 12.33 -19.03 10.02
CA LEU A 212 12.37 -19.85 8.81
C LEU A 212 11.43 -19.32 7.70
N LEU A 213 10.23 -18.88 8.06
CA LEU A 213 9.27 -18.34 7.09
C LEU A 213 9.67 -16.94 6.61
N GLU A 214 10.21 -16.09 7.48
CA GLU A 214 10.75 -14.78 7.10
C GLU A 214 11.95 -14.91 6.16
N SER A 215 12.77 -15.96 6.34
CA SER A 215 13.89 -16.25 5.43
C SER A 215 13.47 -16.90 4.12
N SER A 216 12.29 -17.55 4.08
CA SER A 216 11.86 -18.35 2.91
C SER A 216 11.24 -17.53 1.78
N ARG A 217 11.08 -16.21 1.91
CA ARG A 217 10.40 -15.32 0.94
C ARG A 217 8.98 -15.76 0.55
N LEU A 218 8.37 -16.66 1.31
CA LEU A 218 7.02 -17.12 1.03
C LEU A 218 5.98 -16.02 1.32
N PRO A 219 4.98 -15.84 0.46
CA PRO A 219 3.97 -14.79 0.60
C PRO A 219 2.90 -15.13 1.64
N VAL A 220 3.32 -15.63 2.82
CA VAL A 220 2.41 -16.15 3.86
C VAL A 220 2.26 -15.22 5.07
N GLY A 221 2.98 -14.09 5.08
CA GLY A 221 2.87 -13.08 6.15
C GLY A 221 1.47 -12.51 6.28
N GLY A 222 1.05 -12.17 7.51
CA GLY A 222 -0.27 -11.60 7.81
C GLY A 222 -0.52 -10.25 7.14
N VAL A 223 0.55 -9.48 6.99
CA VAL A 223 0.58 -8.16 6.36
C VAL A 223 1.71 -8.13 5.34
N PHE A 224 1.54 -7.36 4.29
CA PHE A 224 2.57 -7.10 3.30
C PHE A 224 2.79 -5.60 3.09
N PHE A 225 4.01 -5.27 2.67
CA PHE A 225 4.45 -3.91 2.36
C PHE A 225 4.95 -3.85 0.93
N VAL A 226 4.53 -2.82 0.22
CA VAL A 226 4.98 -2.53 -1.15
C VAL A 226 5.48 -1.11 -1.20
N LEU A 227 6.74 -0.92 -1.57
CA LEU A 227 7.33 0.38 -1.88
C LEU A 227 7.47 0.50 -3.39
N ALA A 228 6.78 1.47 -3.95
CA ALA A 228 6.74 1.69 -5.40
C ALA A 228 6.98 3.17 -5.74
N ARG A 229 7.54 3.41 -6.91
CA ARG A 229 7.79 4.73 -7.47
C ARG A 229 7.00 4.90 -8.76
N LYS A 230 6.31 6.01 -8.91
CA LYS A 230 5.61 6.35 -10.15
C LYS A 230 6.64 6.68 -11.23
N SER A 231 6.62 5.94 -12.34
CA SER A 231 7.57 6.17 -13.44
C SER A 231 7.38 7.56 -14.06
N ALA A 232 8.48 8.24 -14.35
CA ALA A 232 8.45 9.50 -15.09
C ALA A 232 8.10 9.29 -16.58
N ALA A 233 8.32 8.09 -17.10
CA ALA A 233 8.00 7.74 -18.49
C ALA A 233 6.48 7.70 -18.79
N ALA A 234 5.63 7.61 -17.75
CA ALA A 234 4.17 7.68 -17.90
C ALA A 234 3.65 9.04 -18.42
N LEU A 235 4.51 10.05 -18.52
CA LEU A 235 4.19 11.36 -19.10
C LEU A 235 4.64 11.52 -20.56
N LEU A 236 5.35 10.56 -21.13
CA LEU A 236 5.68 10.62 -22.55
C LEU A 236 4.40 10.33 -23.35
N PRO A 237 4.04 11.20 -24.30
CA PRO A 237 2.90 10.95 -25.18
C PRO A 237 3.09 9.61 -25.88
N THR A 238 2.01 8.85 -26.02
CA THR A 238 1.95 7.49 -26.60
C THR A 238 2.57 7.36 -27.99
N ASN A 239 2.87 8.47 -28.68
CA ASN A 239 3.53 8.48 -29.96
C ASN A 239 4.99 7.99 -29.92
N ASP A 240 5.72 8.24 -28.82
CA ASP A 240 7.13 7.80 -28.72
C ASP A 240 7.27 6.31 -28.46
N LEU A 241 6.30 5.69 -27.79
CA LEU A 241 6.30 4.23 -27.57
C LEU A 241 6.04 3.47 -28.90
N ARG A 242 5.19 4.01 -29.79
CA ARG A 242 4.97 3.45 -31.13
C ARG A 242 6.21 3.60 -32.01
N ALA A 243 6.91 4.74 -31.93
CA ALA A 243 8.15 4.96 -32.66
C ALA A 243 9.27 3.99 -32.25
N ARG A 244 9.42 3.71 -30.95
CA ARG A 244 10.41 2.74 -30.46
C ARG A 244 10.09 1.28 -30.82
N HIS A 245 8.82 0.91 -30.89
CA HIS A 245 8.42 -0.42 -31.39
C HIS A 245 8.62 -0.55 -32.91
N SER A 246 8.34 0.49 -33.67
CA SER A 246 8.56 0.51 -35.10
C SER A 246 10.04 0.49 -35.49
N ALA A 247 10.90 1.18 -34.73
CA ALA A 247 12.34 1.17 -34.95
C ALA A 247 12.99 -0.21 -34.66
N LYS A 248 12.41 -0.99 -33.74
CA LYS A 248 12.89 -2.36 -33.44
C LYS A 248 12.47 -3.38 -34.52
N LEU A 249 11.41 -3.12 -35.26
CA LEU A 249 10.94 -3.99 -36.37
C LEU A 249 11.63 -3.72 -37.70
N VAL A 250 12.18 -2.53 -37.91
CA VAL A 250 12.89 -2.17 -39.13
C VAL A 250 14.36 -2.63 -39.13
N GLY A 251 14.93 -2.97 -37.96
CA GLY A 251 16.30 -3.47 -37.84
C GLY A 251 16.53 -4.94 -38.17
N ALA A 252 15.51 -5.68 -38.61
CA ALA A 252 15.62 -7.09 -39.03
C ALA A 252 15.42 -7.29 -40.53
N ALA A 253 16.08 -6.49 -41.36
CA ALA A 253 16.19 -6.77 -42.78
C ALA A 253 17.31 -7.81 -43.02
N LEU A 254 16.93 -8.94 -43.59
CA LEU A 254 17.79 -10.06 -43.95
C LEU A 254 18.88 -9.62 -44.92
N PRO A 255 20.10 -10.18 -44.84
CA PRO A 255 21.17 -9.90 -45.81
C PRO A 255 20.78 -10.47 -47.16
N GLY A 256 20.86 -9.61 -48.18
CA GLY A 256 20.48 -9.91 -49.53
C GLY A 256 21.25 -11.07 -50.15
N SER A 257 20.53 -11.88 -50.89
CA SER A 257 21.07 -12.88 -51.83
C SER A 257 21.90 -12.20 -52.91
N THR A 258 23.17 -12.51 -53.00
CA THR A 258 24.04 -12.17 -54.12
C THR A 258 23.56 -12.93 -55.37
N ALA A 259 23.00 -12.23 -56.32
CA ALA A 259 22.80 -12.73 -57.68
C ALA A 259 24.14 -12.85 -58.37
N ARG A 260 24.55 -14.06 -58.68
CA ARG A 260 25.75 -14.41 -59.49
C ARG A 260 25.39 -14.21 -60.93
N ALA A 261 26.00 -13.20 -61.59
CA ALA A 261 25.99 -13.07 -63.02
C ALA A 261 26.90 -14.13 -63.63
N ALA A 262 26.38 -14.92 -64.54
CA ALA A 262 27.14 -15.75 -65.47
C ALA A 262 26.80 -15.32 -66.88
N ARG A 263 27.82 -15.06 -67.59
CA ARG A 263 27.96 -14.95 -69.05
C ARG A 263 26.75 -15.25 -69.94
#